data_49fe0ad2201059f89011c6b826262165
#
_entry.id   49fe0ad2201059f89011c6b826262165
#
_cell.length_a   1.000
_cell.length_b   1.000
_cell.length_c   1.000
_cell.angle_alpha   90.00
_cell.angle_beta   90.00
_cell.angle_gamma   90.00
#
_symmetry.space_group_name_H-M   'P 1'
#
loop_
_entity.id
_entity.type
_entity.pdbx_description
1 polymer ?
#
loop_
_entity_poly.entity_id
_entity_poly.type
_entity_poly.pdbx_seq_one_letter_code
_entity_poly.pdbx_strand_id
1 'polypeptide(L)'
;AARTLGFVCAPALFQRVIIDCIDEPSDVEAYARNRTALTDALAEYGYTYVEPDGAFYLWVKALEPDANAFCERAKKYELLAVPSDSFGMPGWFRLGYCVSYETIVNSLPAWKQLADEYR
;
A
#
# COMPACT_ATOMS: atom_id res chain seq x y z
N ALA A 1 28.60 -2.84 -5.53
CA ALA A 1 27.35 -3.28 -6.20
C ALA A 1 26.67 -2.12 -6.94
N ALA A 2 26.37 -0.97 -6.30
CA ALA A 2 25.66 0.14 -6.93
C ALA A 2 26.34 0.67 -8.19
N ARG A 3 27.68 0.85 -8.16
CA ARG A 3 28.45 1.29 -9.34
C ARG A 3 28.41 0.29 -10.49
N THR A 4 28.41 -1.01 -10.18
CA THR A 4 28.34 -2.08 -11.19
C THR A 4 26.97 -2.11 -11.90
N LEU A 5 25.91 -1.70 -11.18
CA LEU A 5 24.54 -1.59 -11.71
C LEU A 5 24.24 -0.24 -12.38
N GLY A 6 25.22 0.67 -12.48
CA GLY A 6 25.07 1.97 -13.12
C GLY A 6 24.49 3.07 -12.24
N PHE A 7 24.15 2.80 -10.98
CA PHE A 7 23.67 3.83 -10.03
C PHE A 7 24.86 4.58 -9.40
N VAL A 8 25.48 5.46 -10.17
CA VAL A 8 26.69 6.16 -9.76
C VAL A 8 26.40 7.41 -8.94
N CYS A 9 25.36 8.15 -9.30
CA CYS A 9 24.95 9.36 -8.62
C CYS A 9 23.46 9.69 -8.95
N ALA A 10 22.85 10.53 -8.12
CA ALA A 10 21.53 11.07 -8.41
C ALA A 10 21.58 12.00 -9.65
N PRO A 11 20.53 12.10 -10.45
CA PRO A 11 20.45 13.05 -11.55
C PRO A 11 20.76 14.49 -11.11
N ALA A 12 21.54 15.23 -11.88
CA ALA A 12 22.01 16.58 -11.52
C ALA A 12 20.86 17.56 -11.21
N LEU A 13 19.72 17.41 -11.88
CA LEU A 13 18.53 18.20 -11.62
C LEU A 13 18.06 18.02 -10.15
N PHE A 14 17.91 16.77 -9.72
CA PHE A 14 17.47 16.48 -8.34
C PHE A 14 18.49 16.89 -7.29
N GLN A 15 19.80 16.83 -7.60
CA GLN A 15 20.82 17.33 -6.71
C GLN A 15 20.70 18.84 -6.48
N ARG A 16 20.23 19.60 -7.48
CA ARG A 16 19.98 21.05 -7.33
C ARG A 16 18.69 21.32 -6.58
N VAL A 17 17.63 20.60 -6.89
CA VAL A 17 16.33 20.75 -6.22
C VAL A 17 16.44 20.48 -4.73
N ILE A 18 17.19 19.45 -4.32
CA ILE A 18 17.30 19.08 -2.90
C ILE A 18 17.99 20.17 -2.06
N ILE A 19 18.82 21.05 -2.66
CA ILE A 19 19.43 22.17 -1.95
C ILE A 19 18.36 23.10 -1.37
N ASP A 20 17.29 23.33 -2.12
CA ASP A 20 16.20 24.21 -1.74
C ASP A 20 15.10 23.50 -0.92
N CYS A 21 15.07 22.17 -0.95
CA CYS A 21 14.00 21.35 -0.35
C CYS A 21 14.47 20.43 0.78
N ILE A 22 15.75 20.50 1.20
CA ILE A 22 16.32 19.55 2.17
C ILE A 22 15.64 19.64 3.54
N ASP A 23 15.16 20.81 3.92
CA ASP A 23 14.51 21.07 5.19
C ASP A 23 12.97 20.98 5.12
N GLU A 24 12.42 20.71 3.92
CA GLU A 24 10.97 20.57 3.76
C GLU A 24 10.51 19.20 4.30
N PRO A 25 9.60 19.17 5.28
CA PRO A 25 9.09 17.91 5.82
C PRO A 25 8.16 17.22 4.82
N SER A 26 8.12 15.89 4.88
CA SER A 26 7.09 15.12 4.19
C SER A 26 5.71 15.42 4.80
N ASP A 27 4.66 15.41 3.98
CA ASP A 27 3.28 15.58 4.44
C ASP A 27 2.78 14.31 5.18
N VAL A 28 3.21 14.18 6.44
CA VAL A 28 2.87 13.04 7.30
C VAL A 28 1.37 13.01 7.60
N GLU A 29 0.70 14.17 7.63
CA GLU A 29 -0.74 14.25 7.91
C GLU A 29 -1.56 13.68 6.76
N ALA A 30 -1.14 13.89 5.50
CA ALA A 30 -1.78 13.27 4.35
C ALA A 30 -1.69 11.73 4.42
N TYR A 31 -0.53 11.19 4.80
CA TYR A 31 -0.37 9.74 5.00
C TYR A 31 -1.22 9.23 6.16
N ALA A 32 -1.27 9.93 7.27
CA ALA A 32 -2.09 9.56 8.43
C ALA A 32 -3.59 9.53 8.05
N ARG A 33 -4.08 10.51 7.32
CA ARG A 33 -5.45 10.56 6.82
C ARG A 33 -5.76 9.37 5.89
N ASN A 34 -4.86 9.07 4.95
CA ASN A 34 -4.99 7.94 4.04
C ASN A 34 -5.05 6.62 4.80
N ARG A 35 -4.14 6.44 5.78
CA ARG A 35 -4.09 5.27 6.66
C ARG A 35 -5.41 5.08 7.37
N THR A 36 -5.88 6.10 8.09
CA THR A 36 -7.14 6.03 8.87
C THR A 36 -8.32 5.66 7.96
N ALA A 37 -8.49 6.35 6.83
CA ALA A 37 -9.59 6.05 5.92
C ALA A 37 -9.56 4.60 5.40
N LEU A 38 -8.38 4.07 5.10
CA LEU A 38 -8.21 2.70 4.61
C LEU A 38 -8.43 1.67 5.73
N THR A 39 -7.82 1.85 6.90
CA THR A 39 -7.92 0.91 8.02
C THR A 39 -9.33 0.83 8.58
N ASP A 40 -10.02 1.96 8.76
CA ASP A 40 -11.39 2.00 9.26
C ASP A 40 -12.33 1.23 8.32
N ALA A 41 -12.23 1.47 7.02
CA ALA A 41 -13.06 0.78 6.04
C ALA A 41 -12.75 -0.73 5.97
N LEU A 42 -11.47 -1.12 5.97
CA LEU A 42 -11.10 -2.53 5.96
C LEU A 42 -11.60 -3.26 7.20
N ALA A 43 -11.52 -2.62 8.38
CA ALA A 43 -12.08 -3.18 9.63
C ALA A 43 -13.60 -3.37 9.52
N GLU A 44 -14.34 -2.38 9.01
CA GLU A 44 -15.78 -2.46 8.78
C GLU A 44 -16.15 -3.60 7.83
N TYR A 45 -15.34 -3.83 6.79
CA TYR A 45 -15.57 -4.89 5.81
C TYR A 45 -15.14 -6.27 6.28
N GLY A 46 -14.53 -6.37 7.46
CA GLY A 46 -14.16 -7.63 8.10
C GLY A 46 -12.75 -8.14 7.75
N TYR A 47 -11.91 -7.29 7.17
CA TYR A 47 -10.50 -7.62 6.99
C TYR A 47 -9.73 -7.54 8.30
N THR A 48 -8.76 -8.43 8.46
CA THR A 48 -7.77 -8.36 9.54
C THR A 48 -6.49 -7.75 8.99
N TYR A 49 -5.91 -6.80 9.71
CA TYR A 49 -4.65 -6.18 9.31
C TYR A 49 -3.71 -6.01 10.50
N VAL A 50 -2.44 -5.81 10.22
CA VAL A 50 -1.43 -5.44 11.24
C VAL A 50 -1.46 -3.92 11.37
N GLU A 51 -1.63 -3.41 12.59
CA GLU A 51 -1.60 -1.96 12.84
C GLU A 51 -0.25 -1.39 12.42
N PRO A 52 -0.22 -0.42 11.50
CA PRO A 52 1.04 0.13 10.99
C PRO A 52 1.62 1.18 11.95
N ASP A 53 2.76 0.89 12.56
CA ASP A 53 3.51 1.80 13.44
C ASP A 53 4.40 2.79 12.66
N GLY A 54 4.53 2.61 11.35
CA GLY A 54 5.35 3.46 10.50
C GLY A 54 5.30 3.03 9.04
N ALA A 55 6.13 3.68 8.20
CA ALA A 55 6.14 3.50 6.75
C ALA A 55 4.77 3.84 6.11
N PHE A 56 4.54 3.40 4.90
CA PHE A 56 3.32 3.67 4.13
C PHE A 56 2.73 2.37 3.54
N TYR A 57 3.01 1.25 4.18
CA TYR A 57 2.49 -0.06 3.82
C TYR A 57 1.63 -0.63 4.93
N LEU A 58 0.56 -1.28 4.54
CA LEU A 58 -0.35 -2.02 5.39
C LEU A 58 -0.31 -3.50 5.02
N TRP A 59 -0.15 -4.36 6.01
CA TRP A 59 -0.28 -5.81 5.88
C TRP A 59 -1.71 -6.21 6.21
N VAL A 60 -2.38 -6.82 5.24
CA VAL A 60 -3.77 -7.26 5.37
C VAL A 60 -3.83 -8.77 5.13
N LYS A 61 -4.57 -9.48 5.96
CA LYS A 61 -4.79 -10.91 5.80
C LYS A 61 -5.76 -11.16 4.65
N ALA A 62 -5.38 -12.03 3.72
CA ALA A 62 -6.28 -12.44 2.66
C ALA A 62 -7.49 -13.20 3.24
N LEU A 63 -8.65 -13.08 2.57
CA LEU A 63 -9.89 -13.74 3.00
C LEU A 63 -9.93 -15.22 2.59
N GLU A 64 -8.89 -15.70 1.90
CA GLU A 64 -8.64 -17.08 1.58
C GLU A 64 -7.18 -17.46 1.89
N PRO A 65 -6.85 -18.76 2.03
CA PRO A 65 -5.51 -19.19 2.42
C PRO A 65 -4.40 -18.80 1.43
N ASP A 66 -4.73 -18.75 0.14
CA ASP A 66 -3.80 -18.40 -0.94
C ASP A 66 -3.91 -16.89 -1.26
N ALA A 67 -2.95 -16.11 -0.78
CA ALA A 67 -2.91 -14.67 -1.03
C ALA A 67 -2.68 -14.34 -2.52
N ASN A 68 -2.04 -15.22 -3.29
CA ASN A 68 -1.85 -15.00 -4.73
C ASN A 68 -3.20 -15.13 -5.45
N ALA A 69 -3.98 -16.17 -5.16
CA ALA A 69 -5.32 -16.34 -5.71
C ALA A 69 -6.24 -15.19 -5.32
N PHE A 70 -6.18 -14.75 -4.06
CA PHE A 70 -6.90 -13.57 -3.58
C PHE A 70 -6.54 -12.30 -4.36
N CYS A 71 -5.24 -12.01 -4.55
CA CYS A 71 -4.79 -10.84 -5.29
C CYS A 71 -5.17 -10.90 -6.78
N GLU A 72 -5.16 -12.09 -7.41
CA GLU A 72 -5.66 -12.26 -8.77
C GLU A 72 -7.17 -11.98 -8.87
N ARG A 73 -7.95 -12.39 -7.87
CA ARG A 73 -9.39 -12.10 -7.78
C ARG A 73 -9.64 -10.61 -7.60
N ALA A 74 -8.85 -9.94 -6.76
CA ALA A 74 -8.92 -8.50 -6.52
C ALA A 74 -8.77 -7.66 -7.81
N LYS A 75 -8.00 -8.14 -8.77
CA LYS A 75 -7.83 -7.46 -10.07
C LYS A 75 -9.12 -7.31 -10.87
N LYS A 76 -10.12 -8.17 -10.64
CA LYS A 76 -11.45 -8.04 -11.28
C LYS A 76 -12.17 -6.77 -10.85
N TYR A 77 -11.79 -6.24 -9.70
CA TYR A 77 -12.30 -4.99 -9.11
C TYR A 77 -11.31 -3.83 -9.26
N GLU A 78 -10.32 -3.98 -10.16
CA GLU A 78 -9.25 -2.99 -10.38
C GLU A 78 -8.38 -2.73 -9.13
N LEU A 79 -8.39 -3.66 -8.17
CA LEU A 79 -7.57 -3.60 -6.96
C LEU A 79 -6.22 -4.28 -7.20
N LEU A 80 -5.13 -3.51 -7.11
CA LEU A 80 -3.77 -4.00 -7.27
C LEU A 80 -3.11 -4.16 -5.89
N ALA A 81 -3.18 -5.36 -5.35
CA ALA A 81 -2.54 -5.75 -4.10
C ALA A 81 -1.31 -6.63 -4.40
N VAL A 82 -0.35 -6.64 -3.50
CA VAL A 82 0.89 -7.42 -3.65
C VAL A 82 0.86 -8.58 -2.65
N PRO A 83 0.83 -9.85 -3.10
CA PRO A 83 0.89 -10.99 -2.20
C PRO A 83 2.22 -11.02 -1.44
N SER A 84 2.17 -11.46 -0.19
CA SER A 84 3.28 -11.28 0.76
C SER A 84 4.15 -12.51 0.95
N ASP A 85 3.96 -13.54 0.15
CA ASP A 85 4.75 -14.78 0.22
C ASP A 85 6.24 -14.52 0.07
N SER A 86 6.64 -13.68 -0.89
CA SER A 86 8.03 -13.29 -1.12
C SER A 86 8.63 -12.45 0.03
N PHE A 87 7.79 -11.93 0.93
CA PHE A 87 8.18 -11.16 2.11
C PHE A 87 8.12 -12.00 3.41
N GLY A 88 7.88 -13.31 3.30
CA GLY A 88 7.82 -14.22 4.44
C GLY A 88 6.51 -14.21 5.23
N MET A 89 5.43 -13.65 4.66
CA MET A 89 4.09 -13.64 5.27
C MET A 89 3.05 -14.30 4.36
N PRO A 90 3.05 -15.63 4.23
CA PRO A 90 2.07 -16.34 3.39
C PRO A 90 0.64 -16.13 3.91
N GLY A 91 -0.32 -16.03 3.01
CA GLY A 91 -1.72 -15.76 3.34
C GLY A 91 -2.03 -14.29 3.65
N TRP A 92 -1.06 -13.40 3.45
CA TRP A 92 -1.21 -11.95 3.61
C TRP A 92 -0.91 -11.23 2.29
N PHE A 93 -1.40 -10.01 2.16
CA PHE A 93 -1.06 -9.12 1.07
C PHE A 93 -0.71 -7.73 1.60
N ARG A 94 0.03 -6.99 0.81
CA ARG A 94 0.51 -5.65 1.13
C ARG A 94 -0.22 -4.61 0.32
N LEU A 95 -0.69 -3.55 0.99
CA LEU A 95 -1.24 -2.35 0.39
C LEU A 95 -0.33 -1.15 0.66
N GLY A 96 -0.13 -0.30 -0.33
CA GLY A 96 0.48 1.01 -0.14
C GLY A 96 -0.60 2.08 0.01
N TYR A 97 -0.46 2.96 1.00
CA TYR A 97 -1.35 4.12 1.17
C TYR A 97 -0.66 5.46 0.85
N CYS A 98 0.48 5.40 0.15
CA CYS A 98 1.20 6.56 -0.39
C CYS A 98 0.65 7.03 -1.75
N VAL A 99 -0.65 7.12 -1.86
CA VAL A 99 -1.39 7.53 -3.05
C VAL A 99 -2.28 8.72 -2.72
N SER A 100 -2.98 9.29 -3.71
CA SER A 100 -3.93 10.36 -3.41
C SER A 100 -5.08 9.88 -2.51
N TYR A 101 -5.61 10.77 -1.69
CA TYR A 101 -6.77 10.44 -0.83
C TYR A 101 -7.96 9.96 -1.65
N GLU A 102 -8.19 10.57 -2.82
CA GLU A 102 -9.24 10.16 -3.75
C GLU A 102 -9.08 8.71 -4.21
N THR A 103 -7.84 8.28 -4.49
CA THR A 103 -7.55 6.89 -4.86
C THR A 103 -7.96 5.93 -3.73
N ILE A 104 -7.66 6.27 -2.48
CA ILE A 104 -8.08 5.48 -1.32
C ILE A 104 -9.62 5.40 -1.29
N VAL A 105 -10.30 6.54 -1.23
CA VAL A 105 -11.76 6.60 -1.09
C VAL A 105 -12.46 5.88 -2.24
N ASN A 106 -12.00 6.08 -3.47
CA ASN A 106 -12.59 5.45 -4.66
C ASN A 106 -12.39 3.92 -4.68
N SER A 107 -11.36 3.40 -4.01
CA SER A 107 -11.12 1.95 -3.93
C SER A 107 -12.00 1.25 -2.87
N LEU A 108 -12.54 1.97 -1.88
CA LEU A 108 -13.26 1.36 -0.75
C LEU A 108 -14.49 0.54 -1.18
N PRO A 109 -15.34 0.98 -2.12
CA PRO A 109 -16.45 0.16 -2.59
C PRO A 109 -16.02 -1.16 -3.22
N ALA A 110 -14.88 -1.18 -3.92
CA ALA A 110 -14.32 -2.38 -4.53
C ALA A 110 -13.80 -3.37 -3.47
N TRP A 111 -13.15 -2.89 -2.41
CA TRP A 111 -12.75 -3.71 -1.25
C TRP A 111 -13.96 -4.34 -0.56
N LYS A 112 -15.05 -3.60 -0.44
CA LYS A 112 -16.31 -4.11 0.12
C LYS A 112 -16.89 -5.21 -0.76
N GLN A 113 -17.01 -4.97 -2.07
CA GLN A 113 -17.54 -5.96 -3.01
C GLN A 113 -16.71 -7.25 -2.99
N LEU A 114 -15.39 -7.13 -2.95
CA LEU A 114 -14.50 -8.28 -2.85
C LEU A 114 -14.72 -9.04 -1.53
N ALA A 115 -14.90 -8.35 -0.40
CA ALA A 115 -15.20 -8.99 0.88
C ALA A 115 -16.54 -9.73 0.88
N ASP A 116 -17.56 -9.18 0.20
CA ASP A 116 -18.89 -9.78 0.10
C ASP A 116 -18.90 -11.10 -0.71
N GLU A 117 -17.89 -11.35 -1.58
CA GLU A 117 -17.72 -12.67 -2.25
C GLU A 117 -17.32 -13.80 -1.28
N TYR A 118 -16.79 -13.47 -0.09
CA TYR A 118 -16.30 -14.44 0.91
C TYR A 118 -17.25 -14.61 2.11
N ARG A 119 -18.41 -13.97 2.09
CA ARG A 119 -19.47 -14.09 3.10
C ARG A 119 -20.56 -15.05 2.66
#